data_637beefbd33b7504f836cc50870e8a65
#
_entry.id   637beefbd33b7504f836cc50870e8a65
#
_cell.length_a   1.000
_cell.length_b   1.000
_cell.length_c   1.000
_cell.angle_alpha   90.00
_cell.angle_beta   90.00
_cell.angle_gamma   90.00
#
_symmetry.space_group_name_H-M   'P 1'
#
loop_
_entity.id
_entity.type
_entity.pdbx_description
1 polymer ?
#
loop_
_entity_poly.entity_id
_entity_poly.type
_entity_poly.pdbx_seq_one_letter_code
_entity_poly.pdbx_strand_id
1 'polypeptide(L)'
;MSHNGEKFQNDIVDVADYLKGKKVVIVGYPGAFTPTCMSTHVPDFITKAEKIKAAGCDEILALAVNDPFVITAFAEKLGGKKMINYVADGNGELTKALGLELDLSVAQLGNNRTKRCSMVVKDGQVLELNNEEGPKLTEISGADRILQQLGKN
;
A
#
# COMPACT_ATOMS: atom_id res chain seq x y z
N MET A 1 11.63 -3.48 -4.13
CA MET A 1 11.80 -2.50 -5.22
C MET A 1 10.64 -1.52 -5.21
N SER A 2 10.88 -0.28 -5.55
CA SER A 2 9.87 0.76 -5.57
C SER A 2 9.98 1.63 -6.81
N HIS A 3 8.92 2.39 -7.10
CA HIS A 3 8.91 3.40 -8.15
C HIS A 3 8.66 4.76 -7.51
N ASN A 4 9.58 5.69 -7.68
CA ASN A 4 9.54 6.97 -6.94
C ASN A 4 9.09 8.16 -7.78
N GLY A 5 8.23 7.96 -8.73
CA GLY A 5 7.60 9.04 -9.46
C GLY A 5 8.01 9.19 -10.91
N GLU A 6 9.27 9.43 -11.23
CA GLU A 6 9.66 9.79 -12.59
C GLU A 6 10.27 8.64 -13.38
N LYS A 7 10.95 7.74 -12.72
CA LYS A 7 11.57 6.58 -13.37
C LYS A 7 11.59 5.39 -12.42
N PHE A 8 11.68 4.21 -12.99
CA PHE A 8 11.85 2.99 -12.23
C PHE A 8 13.18 3.01 -11.49
N GLN A 9 13.13 2.77 -10.18
CA GLN A 9 14.32 2.60 -9.36
C GLN A 9 14.42 1.14 -8.93
N ASN A 10 15.51 0.52 -9.32
CA ASN A 10 15.77 -0.88 -9.00
C ASN A 10 16.43 -1.00 -7.62
N ASP A 11 15.81 -0.38 -6.62
CA ASP A 11 16.32 -0.40 -5.25
C ASP A 11 15.64 -1.50 -4.45
N ILE A 12 16.44 -2.33 -3.81
CA ILE A 12 15.94 -3.28 -2.83
C ILE A 12 16.07 -2.61 -1.46
N VAL A 13 14.94 -2.41 -0.80
CA VAL A 13 14.87 -1.64 0.44
C VAL A 13 14.58 -2.55 1.62
N ASP A 14 15.34 -2.41 2.70
CA ASP A 14 14.99 -3.00 3.98
C ASP A 14 13.90 -2.12 4.60
N VAL A 15 12.69 -2.64 4.67
CA VAL A 15 11.52 -1.87 5.12
C VAL A 15 11.68 -1.41 6.57
N ALA A 16 12.25 -2.23 7.43
CA ALA A 16 12.47 -1.85 8.83
C ALA A 16 13.36 -0.61 8.94
N ASP A 17 14.44 -0.56 8.16
CA ASP A 17 15.32 0.61 8.13
C ASP A 17 14.66 1.81 7.47
N TYR A 18 13.91 1.58 6.39
CA TYR A 18 13.21 2.63 5.67
C TYR A 18 12.20 3.36 6.53
N LEU A 19 11.50 2.63 7.42
CA LEU A 19 10.43 3.17 8.26
C LEU A 19 10.95 3.91 9.51
N LYS A 20 12.22 3.79 9.85
CA LYS A 20 12.77 4.44 11.05
C LYS A 20 12.58 5.96 11.01
N GLY A 21 12.08 6.50 12.11
CA GLY A 21 11.88 7.95 12.27
C GLY A 21 10.78 8.55 11.42
N LYS A 22 9.97 7.74 10.75
CA LYS A 22 8.91 8.20 9.86
C LYS A 22 7.53 7.76 10.34
N LYS A 23 6.54 8.60 10.09
CA LYS A 23 5.13 8.24 10.22
C LYS A 23 4.60 7.97 8.81
N VAL A 24 4.21 6.73 8.54
CA VAL A 24 3.91 6.24 7.21
C VAL A 24 2.52 5.61 7.19
N VAL A 25 1.78 5.86 6.13
CA VAL A 25 0.54 5.14 5.82
C VAL A 25 0.87 4.08 4.78
N ILE A 26 0.50 2.84 5.04
CA ILE A 26 0.66 1.73 4.09
C ILE A 26 -0.72 1.27 3.65
N VAL A 27 -0.92 1.21 2.33
CA VAL A 27 -2.12 0.68 1.69
C VAL A 27 -1.76 -0.66 1.07
N GLY A 28 -2.35 -1.74 1.56
CA GLY A 28 -2.16 -3.06 0.98
C GLY A 28 -3.33 -3.43 0.06
N TYR A 29 -3.04 -4.04 -1.07
CA TYR A 29 -4.06 -4.44 -2.04
C TYR A 29 -3.68 -5.75 -2.73
N PRO A 30 -4.68 -6.56 -3.16
CA PRO A 30 -4.41 -7.90 -3.70
C PRO A 30 -3.65 -7.94 -5.01
N GLY A 31 -3.75 -6.92 -5.84
CA GLY A 31 -3.02 -6.95 -7.10
C GLY A 31 -3.21 -5.73 -7.98
N ALA A 32 -2.10 -5.33 -8.63
CA ALA A 32 -2.10 -4.28 -9.64
C ALA A 32 -3.04 -4.68 -10.78
N PHE A 33 -3.75 -3.68 -11.32
CA PHE A 33 -4.70 -3.83 -12.43
C PHE A 33 -5.95 -4.67 -12.12
N THR A 34 -6.12 -5.16 -10.92
CA THR A 34 -7.39 -5.79 -10.55
C THR A 34 -8.45 -4.70 -10.34
N PRO A 35 -9.75 -4.99 -10.60
CA PRO A 35 -10.76 -3.94 -10.71
C PRO A 35 -10.87 -2.98 -9.53
N THR A 36 -11.04 -3.46 -8.32
CA THR A 36 -11.21 -2.61 -7.13
C THR A 36 -9.93 -1.85 -6.78
N CYS A 37 -8.77 -2.51 -6.90
CA CYS A 37 -7.49 -1.86 -6.61
C CYS A 37 -7.23 -0.71 -7.57
N MET A 38 -7.55 -0.89 -8.84
CA MET A 38 -7.29 0.09 -9.89
C MET A 38 -8.32 1.21 -9.93
N SER A 39 -9.58 0.90 -9.66
CA SER A 39 -10.68 1.87 -9.86
C SER A 39 -11.07 2.64 -8.61
N THR A 40 -10.84 2.10 -7.43
CA THR A 40 -11.38 2.68 -6.19
C THR A 40 -10.37 2.81 -5.07
N HIS A 41 -9.76 1.72 -4.63
CA HIS A 41 -8.95 1.72 -3.39
C HIS A 41 -7.71 2.60 -3.48
N VAL A 42 -6.81 2.30 -4.40
CA VAL A 42 -5.58 3.08 -4.57
C VAL A 42 -5.89 4.51 -5.06
N PRO A 43 -6.77 4.71 -6.05
CA PRO A 43 -7.13 6.06 -6.46
C PRO A 43 -7.70 6.95 -5.35
N ASP A 44 -8.44 6.39 -4.41
CA ASP A 44 -8.96 7.16 -3.27
C ASP A 44 -7.82 7.72 -2.40
N PHE A 45 -6.77 6.92 -2.17
CA PHE A 45 -5.59 7.38 -1.47
C PHE A 45 -4.80 8.43 -2.27
N ILE A 46 -4.76 8.32 -3.59
CA ILE A 46 -4.13 9.34 -4.45
C ILE A 46 -4.88 10.66 -4.31
N THR A 47 -6.20 10.63 -4.41
CA THR A 47 -7.05 11.82 -4.32
C THR A 47 -6.89 12.52 -2.96
N LYS A 48 -6.75 11.75 -1.89
CA LYS A 48 -6.68 12.29 -0.52
C LYS A 48 -5.25 12.38 0.02
N ALA A 49 -4.25 12.15 -0.83
CA ALA A 49 -2.85 12.11 -0.38
C ALA A 49 -2.39 13.39 0.29
N GLU A 50 -2.76 14.55 -0.24
CA GLU A 50 -2.37 15.84 0.36
C GLU A 50 -2.94 15.98 1.77
N LYS A 51 -4.20 15.60 1.96
CA LYS A 51 -4.85 15.66 3.28
C LYS A 51 -4.19 14.72 4.26
N ILE A 52 -3.83 13.51 3.81
CA ILE A 52 -3.15 12.52 4.64
C ILE A 52 -1.78 13.05 5.09
N LYS A 53 -1.02 13.62 4.18
CA LYS A 53 0.28 14.20 4.50
C LYS A 53 0.16 15.42 5.42
N ALA A 54 -0.83 16.28 5.20
CA ALA A 54 -1.10 17.43 6.05
C ALA A 54 -1.50 17.01 7.47
N ALA A 55 -2.07 15.82 7.64
CA ALA A 55 -2.44 15.27 8.95
C ALA A 55 -1.26 14.68 9.72
N GLY A 56 -0.02 14.79 9.20
CA GLY A 56 1.19 14.36 9.90
C GLY A 56 1.87 13.13 9.34
N CYS A 57 1.45 12.67 8.18
CA CYS A 57 2.05 11.51 7.52
C CYS A 57 3.23 11.95 6.64
N ASP A 58 4.38 11.32 6.81
CA ASP A 58 5.57 11.61 6.01
C ASP A 58 5.50 11.00 4.62
N GLU A 59 5.01 9.77 4.51
CA GLU A 59 4.92 9.03 3.26
C GLU A 59 3.71 8.13 3.21
N ILE A 60 3.24 7.86 1.99
CA ILE A 60 2.19 6.87 1.72
C ILE A 60 2.79 5.80 0.83
N LEU A 61 2.73 4.55 1.26
CA LEU A 61 3.22 3.40 0.51
C LEU A 61 2.05 2.55 0.04
N ALA A 62 2.03 2.22 -1.25
CA ALA A 62 1.06 1.29 -1.82
C ALA A 62 1.76 -0.05 -2.06
N LEU A 63 1.31 -1.10 -1.37
CA LEU A 63 1.98 -2.39 -1.28
C LEU A 63 1.16 -3.50 -1.94
N ALA A 64 1.80 -4.26 -2.81
CA ALA A 64 1.19 -5.48 -3.37
C ALA A 64 2.25 -6.53 -3.69
N VAL A 65 1.84 -7.79 -3.70
CA VAL A 65 2.65 -8.90 -4.19
C VAL A 65 2.52 -8.92 -5.72
N ASN A 66 3.34 -8.12 -6.36
CA ASN A 66 3.51 -8.06 -7.81
C ASN A 66 4.98 -7.77 -8.07
N ASP A 67 5.46 -8.14 -9.27
CA ASP A 67 6.84 -7.82 -9.64
C ASP A 67 7.01 -6.31 -9.89
N PRO A 68 8.25 -5.79 -9.85
CA PRO A 68 8.49 -4.35 -9.99
C PRO A 68 8.14 -3.80 -11.37
N PHE A 69 8.14 -4.60 -12.41
CA PHE A 69 7.77 -4.15 -13.76
C PHE A 69 6.27 -3.90 -13.86
N VAL A 70 5.47 -4.81 -13.30
CA VAL A 70 4.01 -4.65 -13.24
C VAL A 70 3.65 -3.44 -12.36
N ILE A 71 4.31 -3.29 -11.21
CA ILE A 71 4.05 -2.16 -10.31
C ILE A 71 4.43 -0.83 -10.98
N THR A 72 5.52 -0.78 -11.73
CA THR A 72 5.91 0.42 -12.48
C THR A 72 4.81 0.81 -13.48
N ALA A 73 4.31 -0.14 -14.25
CA ALA A 73 3.24 0.11 -15.21
C ALA A 73 1.95 0.56 -14.51
N PHE A 74 1.63 -0.03 -13.38
CA PHE A 74 0.46 0.32 -12.58
C PHE A 74 0.56 1.76 -12.05
N ALA A 75 1.73 2.13 -11.52
CA ALA A 75 1.99 3.49 -11.04
C ALA A 75 1.85 4.52 -12.15
N GLU A 76 2.34 4.22 -13.34
CA GLU A 76 2.21 5.10 -14.49
C GLU A 76 0.76 5.26 -14.92
N LYS A 77 -0.01 4.17 -14.89
CA LYS A 77 -1.42 4.19 -15.27
C LYS A 77 -2.27 5.00 -14.29
N LEU A 78 -2.08 4.81 -12.99
CA LEU A 78 -2.85 5.50 -11.96
C LEU A 78 -2.39 6.94 -11.72
N GLY A 79 -1.11 7.20 -11.90
CA GLY A 79 -0.54 8.50 -11.54
C GLY A 79 -0.30 8.64 -10.04
N GLY A 80 -0.25 9.88 -9.57
CA GLY A 80 -0.02 10.15 -8.14
C GLY A 80 1.37 9.84 -7.65
N LYS A 81 2.33 9.66 -8.55
CA LYS A 81 3.69 9.19 -8.23
C LYS A 81 4.47 10.14 -7.33
N LYS A 82 4.12 11.42 -7.32
CA LYS A 82 4.77 12.41 -6.46
C LYS A 82 4.27 12.33 -5.01
N MET A 83 3.09 11.74 -4.80
CA MET A 83 2.42 11.68 -3.49
C MET A 83 2.47 10.30 -2.86
N ILE A 84 2.55 9.25 -3.67
CA ILE A 84 2.51 7.86 -3.23
C ILE A 84 3.72 7.11 -3.79
N ASN A 85 4.38 6.33 -2.94
CA ASN A 85 5.42 5.42 -3.34
C ASN A 85 4.82 4.02 -3.53
N TYR A 86 4.95 3.49 -4.74
CA TYR A 86 4.46 2.14 -5.06
C TYR A 86 5.54 1.12 -4.73
N VAL A 87 5.20 0.13 -3.92
CA VAL A 87 6.14 -0.89 -3.45
C VAL A 87 5.78 -2.24 -4.05
N ALA A 88 6.74 -2.86 -4.71
CA ALA A 88 6.61 -4.20 -5.26
C ALA A 88 7.18 -5.21 -4.27
N ASP A 89 6.29 -5.99 -3.64
CA ASP A 89 6.69 -7.09 -2.75
C ASP A 89 6.70 -8.39 -3.57
N GLY A 90 7.63 -8.45 -4.53
CA GLY A 90 7.63 -9.50 -5.57
C GLY A 90 7.65 -10.92 -5.05
N ASN A 91 8.35 -11.17 -3.95
CA ASN A 91 8.42 -12.48 -3.32
C ASN A 91 7.42 -12.67 -2.18
N GLY A 92 6.65 -11.65 -1.85
CA GLY A 92 5.68 -11.71 -0.76
C GLY A 92 6.28 -11.71 0.63
N GLU A 93 7.55 -11.35 0.77
CA GLU A 93 8.27 -11.41 2.05
C GLU A 93 7.70 -10.43 3.08
N LEU A 94 7.45 -9.18 2.67
CA LEU A 94 6.89 -8.17 3.56
C LEU A 94 5.45 -8.51 3.93
N THR A 95 4.65 -8.92 2.95
CA THR A 95 3.27 -9.33 3.19
C THR A 95 3.21 -10.48 4.21
N LYS A 96 4.08 -11.45 4.07
CA LYS A 96 4.19 -12.57 5.01
C LYS A 96 4.62 -12.11 6.40
N ALA A 97 5.62 -11.25 6.47
CA ALA A 97 6.11 -10.73 7.74
C ALA A 97 5.04 -9.95 8.51
N LEU A 98 4.12 -9.30 7.79
CA LEU A 98 3.00 -8.57 8.38
C LEU A 98 1.80 -9.46 8.71
N GLY A 99 1.81 -10.74 8.32
CA GLY A 99 0.67 -11.63 8.51
C GLY A 99 -0.52 -11.30 7.62
N LEU A 100 -0.29 -10.69 6.46
CA LEU A 100 -1.34 -10.20 5.56
C LEU A 100 -1.47 -11.02 4.29
N GLU A 101 -1.06 -12.28 4.32
CA GLU A 101 -1.13 -13.18 3.17
C GLU A 101 -2.58 -13.53 2.83
N LEU A 102 -2.88 -13.55 1.53
CA LEU A 102 -4.21 -13.86 1.02
C LEU A 102 -4.11 -14.85 -0.13
N ASP A 103 -4.81 -15.96 -0.02
CA ASP A 103 -4.90 -16.94 -1.09
C ASP A 103 -6.05 -16.57 -2.02
N LEU A 104 -5.73 -16.22 -3.25
CA LEU A 104 -6.69 -15.92 -4.30
C LEU A 104 -6.62 -16.91 -5.46
N SER A 105 -6.25 -18.16 -5.18
CA SER A 105 -6.21 -19.23 -6.19
C SER A 105 -7.56 -19.38 -6.89
N VAL A 106 -8.65 -19.18 -6.18
CA VAL A 106 -9.99 -19.24 -6.75
C VAL A 106 -10.21 -18.21 -7.87
N ALA A 107 -9.52 -17.08 -7.80
CA ALA A 107 -9.58 -16.03 -8.82
C ALA A 107 -8.39 -16.10 -9.79
N GLN A 108 -7.63 -17.20 -9.78
CA GLN A 108 -6.46 -17.39 -10.63
C GLN A 108 -5.34 -16.37 -10.37
N LEU A 109 -5.26 -15.87 -9.15
CA LEU A 109 -4.25 -14.89 -8.74
C LEU A 109 -3.15 -15.48 -7.86
N GLY A 110 -3.20 -16.80 -7.65
CA GLY A 110 -2.20 -17.49 -6.84
C GLY A 110 -2.53 -17.48 -5.35
N ASN A 111 -1.64 -18.09 -4.57
CA ASN A 111 -1.88 -18.31 -3.14
C ASN A 111 -1.17 -17.31 -2.23
N ASN A 112 -0.50 -16.31 -2.79
CA ASN A 112 0.24 -15.34 -2.00
C ASN A 112 0.03 -13.93 -2.54
N ARG A 113 -1.04 -13.31 -2.10
CA ARG A 113 -1.34 -11.91 -2.37
C ARG A 113 -1.45 -11.15 -1.06
N THR A 114 -1.50 -9.82 -1.11
CA THR A 114 -1.69 -9.00 0.09
C THR A 114 -3.17 -8.82 0.36
N LYS A 115 -3.60 -9.02 1.60
CA LYS A 115 -4.96 -8.68 2.02
C LYS A 115 -5.21 -7.20 1.79
N ARG A 116 -6.45 -6.85 1.46
CA ARG A 116 -6.82 -5.45 1.34
C ARG A 116 -6.83 -4.82 2.73
N CYS A 117 -6.01 -3.79 2.90
CA CYS A 117 -5.81 -3.18 4.20
C CYS A 117 -5.26 -1.76 4.09
N SER A 118 -5.28 -1.06 5.20
CA SER A 118 -4.52 0.17 5.36
C SER A 118 -4.01 0.23 6.80
N MET A 119 -2.89 0.91 7.00
CA MET A 119 -2.31 0.99 8.34
C MET A 119 -1.55 2.29 8.54
N VAL A 120 -1.45 2.70 9.79
CA VAL A 120 -0.58 3.80 10.22
C VAL A 120 0.59 3.20 10.97
N VAL A 121 1.80 3.51 10.52
CA VAL A 121 3.04 3.00 11.11
C VAL A 121 3.90 4.19 11.52
N LYS A 122 4.37 4.20 12.76
CA LYS A 122 5.26 5.24 13.26
C LYS A 122 6.53 4.59 13.79
N ASP A 123 7.65 4.99 13.22
CA ASP A 123 8.99 4.49 13.59
C ASP A 123 9.04 2.96 13.62
N GLY A 124 8.46 2.33 12.59
CA GLY A 124 8.43 0.87 12.45
C GLY A 124 7.37 0.16 13.29
N GLN A 125 6.59 0.89 14.10
CA GLN A 125 5.55 0.30 14.93
C GLN A 125 4.16 0.57 14.33
N VAL A 126 3.37 -0.50 14.15
CA VAL A 126 2.00 -0.39 13.65
C VAL A 126 1.10 0.18 14.75
N LEU A 127 0.58 1.39 14.53
CA LEU A 127 -0.35 2.04 15.46
C LEU A 127 -1.80 1.67 15.16
N GLU A 128 -2.15 1.56 13.89
CA GLU A 128 -3.50 1.23 13.44
C GLU A 128 -3.40 0.23 12.29
N LEU A 129 -4.23 -0.79 12.32
CA LEU A 129 -4.35 -1.76 11.24
C LEU A 129 -5.81 -1.95 10.87
N ASN A 130 -6.16 -1.62 9.64
CA ASN A 130 -7.50 -1.75 9.09
C ASN A 130 -7.50 -2.89 8.07
N ASN A 131 -7.84 -4.08 8.52
CA ASN A 131 -7.73 -5.30 7.73
C ASN A 131 -9.12 -5.77 7.29
N GLU A 132 -9.34 -5.83 5.97
CA GLU A 132 -10.60 -6.32 5.40
C GLU A 132 -10.73 -7.85 5.46
N GLU A 133 -9.66 -8.54 5.83
CA GLU A 133 -9.55 -10.00 5.89
C GLU A 133 -9.63 -10.71 4.54
N GLY A 134 -9.92 -10.00 3.47
CA GLY A 134 -10.04 -10.56 2.13
C GLY A 134 -9.79 -9.52 1.05
N PRO A 135 -10.28 -9.76 -0.17
CA PRO A 135 -10.07 -8.84 -1.29
C PRO A 135 -11.13 -7.74 -1.38
N LYS A 136 -12.24 -7.86 -0.66
CA LYS A 136 -13.36 -6.92 -0.76
C LYS A 136 -13.03 -5.60 -0.10
N LEU A 137 -13.38 -4.50 -0.75
CA LEU A 137 -13.20 -3.16 -0.21
C LEU A 137 -14.47 -2.71 0.54
N THR A 138 -14.27 -2.24 1.78
CA THR A 138 -15.28 -1.52 2.54
C THR A 138 -14.67 -0.21 3.04
N GLU A 139 -15.40 0.54 3.84
CA GLU A 139 -14.88 1.77 4.45
C GLU A 139 -13.73 1.50 5.45
N ILE A 140 -13.58 0.25 5.91
CA ILE A 140 -12.60 -0.13 6.93
C ILE A 140 -11.17 0.21 6.51
N SER A 141 -10.79 -0.10 5.27
CA SER A 141 -9.42 0.14 4.77
C SER A 141 -9.30 1.39 3.90
N GLY A 142 -10.32 2.21 3.85
CA GLY A 142 -10.34 3.40 3.00
C GLY A 142 -9.56 4.58 3.56
N ALA A 143 -9.35 5.57 2.71
CA ALA A 143 -8.58 6.77 3.08
C ALA A 143 -9.25 7.60 4.18
N ASP A 144 -10.57 7.64 4.24
CA ASP A 144 -11.27 8.38 5.27
C ASP A 144 -11.02 7.81 6.66
N ARG A 145 -10.95 6.48 6.78
CA ARG A 145 -10.60 5.83 8.05
C ARG A 145 -9.19 6.24 8.50
N ILE A 146 -8.24 6.25 7.56
CA ILE A 146 -6.88 6.68 7.84
C ILE A 146 -6.85 8.13 8.31
N LEU A 147 -7.59 9.03 7.68
CA LEU A 147 -7.66 10.42 8.08
C LEU A 147 -8.20 10.58 9.51
N GLN A 148 -9.22 9.82 9.87
CA GLN A 148 -9.75 9.80 11.23
C GLN A 148 -8.70 9.33 12.24
N GLN A 149 -7.97 8.29 11.91
CA GLN A 149 -6.94 7.71 12.77
C GLN A 149 -5.74 8.62 12.94
N LEU A 150 -5.32 9.33 11.89
CA LEU A 150 -4.24 10.30 11.96
C LEU A 150 -4.61 11.48 12.87
N GLY A 151 -5.88 11.87 12.91
CA GLY A 151 -6.35 12.91 13.80
C GLY A 151 -6.28 12.54 15.28
N LYS A 152 -6.24 11.26 15.61
CA LYS A 152 -6.11 10.74 16.99
C LYS A 152 -4.66 10.50 17.40
N ASN A 153 -3.80 10.30 16.44
CA ASN A 153 -2.40 9.96 16.62
C ASN A 153 -1.50 11.12 16.19
#